data_d2d5d5c09e3f32cde23c0538a89f1144
#
_entry.id   d2d5d5c09e3f32cde23c0538a89f1144
#
_cell.length_a   1.000
_cell.length_b   1.000
_cell.length_c   1.000
_cell.angle_alpha   90.00
_cell.angle_beta   90.00
_cell.angle_gamma   90.00
#
_symmetry.space_group_name_H-M   'P 1'
#
loop_
_entity.id
_entity.type
_entity.pdbx_description
1 polymer ?
#
loop_
_entity_poly.entity_id
_entity_poly.type
_entity_poly.pdbx_seq_one_letter_code
_entity_poly.pdbx_strand_id
1 'polypeptide(L)'
;MTSLITRSRLWCAALFATPFALSTISLSTTAQAAQEKALPWYQVSLVVFKHRNSPMGNETWPAPETLELSFPPGILELEPASEAAKSNPTEEKVAFRSTQPLDEEFRQALRSIKLSSNYEIMTTASWNQPALDGNQAIPILIQAGNEYAGYYELEGSITLVVSRYLHLKTDLWLSEYIQKVEMVAPWWETSSTVTGGGDLDSPSYQEVDFSSNAYNETITRYESVRTVVLNESRRMRSGELHYLDNPMFGVLVKVVPYSPETMDSALPDSPLKDASPISLR
;
A
#
# COMPACT_ATOMS: atom_id res chain seq x y z
N MET A 1 -27.50 71.40 -37.33
CA MET A 1 -27.06 72.35 -38.37
C MET A 1 -26.30 71.57 -39.42
N THR A 2 -26.97 71.43 -40.50
CA THR A 2 -26.52 71.59 -41.89
C THR A 2 -25.52 70.57 -42.39
N SER A 3 -25.92 69.76 -43.32
CA SER A 3 -26.30 69.86 -44.72
C SER A 3 -25.27 69.13 -45.58
N LEU A 4 -25.74 68.04 -46.25
CA LEU A 4 -25.87 67.89 -47.70
C LEU A 4 -24.58 68.04 -48.50
N ILE A 5 -24.22 67.11 -49.36
CA ILE A 5 -24.52 67.04 -50.76
C ILE A 5 -23.97 65.84 -51.48
N THR A 6 -24.84 65.14 -52.14
CA THR A 6 -24.82 64.22 -53.25
C THR A 6 -23.79 64.50 -54.33
N ARG A 7 -23.22 63.45 -54.94
CA ARG A 7 -23.07 63.35 -56.41
C ARG A 7 -22.81 61.93 -56.89
N SER A 8 -23.77 61.49 -57.64
CA SER A 8 -23.81 60.30 -58.51
C SER A 8 -22.79 60.44 -59.68
N ARG A 9 -22.14 59.37 -60.06
CA ARG A 9 -21.78 59.09 -61.45
C ARG A 9 -21.84 57.60 -61.74
N LEU A 10 -22.81 57.26 -62.57
CA LEU A 10 -22.81 56.03 -63.35
C LEU A 10 -21.65 56.03 -64.33
N TRP A 11 -21.02 54.88 -64.48
CA TRP A 11 -20.42 54.47 -65.74
C TRP A 11 -20.50 52.96 -65.92
N CYS A 12 -20.84 52.57 -67.14
CA CYS A 12 -21.25 51.27 -67.64
C CYS A 12 -20.07 50.28 -67.76
N ALA A 13 -20.44 49.05 -67.57
CA ALA A 13 -20.17 47.83 -68.34
C ALA A 13 -18.77 47.53 -68.84
N ALA A 14 -18.30 46.35 -68.41
CA ALA A 14 -17.70 45.34 -69.29
C ALA A 14 -17.72 43.96 -68.59
N LEU A 15 -18.47 43.04 -69.15
CA LEU A 15 -18.51 41.62 -68.83
C LEU A 15 -17.18 40.99 -69.28
N PHE A 16 -16.43 40.47 -68.34
CA PHE A 16 -15.43 39.44 -68.61
C PHE A 16 -15.72 38.20 -67.69
N ALA A 17 -16.31 37.21 -68.32
CA ALA A 17 -16.50 35.91 -67.75
C ALA A 17 -15.14 35.15 -67.73
N THR A 18 -14.53 35.01 -66.56
CA THR A 18 -13.43 34.06 -66.39
C THR A 18 -13.95 32.89 -65.60
N PRO A 19 -13.69 31.63 -66.02
CA PRO A 19 -14.11 30.47 -65.28
C PRO A 19 -13.22 30.33 -64.04
N PHE A 20 -13.83 30.50 -62.84
CA PHE A 20 -13.19 30.27 -61.57
C PHE A 20 -13.10 28.76 -61.34
N ALA A 21 -11.94 28.17 -61.59
CA ALA A 21 -11.65 26.77 -61.28
C ALA A 21 -11.65 26.63 -59.75
N LEU A 22 -12.68 25.99 -59.22
CA LEU A 22 -12.80 25.65 -57.82
C LEU A 22 -11.77 24.53 -57.50
N SER A 23 -10.56 24.91 -57.09
CA SER A 23 -9.60 23.96 -56.50
C SER A 23 -10.08 23.59 -55.12
N THR A 24 -10.70 22.45 -54.96
CA THR A 24 -10.98 21.83 -53.64
C THR A 24 -9.64 21.42 -53.01
N ILE A 25 -9.12 22.27 -52.14
CA ILE A 25 -8.01 21.91 -51.25
C ILE A 25 -8.59 20.95 -50.21
N SER A 26 -8.39 19.66 -50.43
CA SER A 26 -8.62 18.66 -49.43
C SER A 26 -7.60 18.83 -48.30
N LEU A 27 -7.97 19.54 -47.25
CA LEU A 27 -7.22 19.50 -45.99
C LEU A 27 -7.33 18.06 -45.45
N SER A 28 -6.34 17.26 -45.73
CA SER A 28 -6.09 15.99 -45.01
C SER A 28 -5.69 16.36 -43.60
N THR A 29 -6.66 16.44 -42.69
CA THR A 29 -6.40 16.49 -41.26
C THR A 29 -5.86 15.13 -40.89
N THR A 30 -4.55 14.93 -40.93
CA THR A 30 -3.90 13.84 -40.24
C THR A 30 -4.14 14.09 -38.76
N ALA A 31 -5.21 13.51 -38.23
CA ALA A 31 -5.37 13.33 -36.81
C ALA A 31 -4.19 12.45 -36.37
N GLN A 32 -3.12 13.09 -35.94
CA GLN A 32 -2.02 12.46 -35.26
C GLN A 32 -2.60 12.07 -33.90
N ALA A 33 -3.15 10.83 -33.85
CA ALA A 33 -3.52 10.22 -32.59
C ALA A 33 -2.27 10.30 -31.74
N ALA A 34 -2.30 11.13 -30.71
CA ALA A 34 -1.28 11.18 -29.68
C ALA A 34 -1.22 9.75 -29.15
N GLN A 35 -0.16 9.04 -29.53
CA GLN A 35 0.08 7.68 -29.04
C GLN A 35 0.26 7.83 -27.54
N GLU A 36 -0.77 7.49 -26.79
CA GLU A 36 -0.78 7.56 -25.33
C GLU A 36 0.40 6.71 -24.88
N LYS A 37 1.46 7.38 -24.44
CA LYS A 37 2.68 6.71 -24.03
C LYS A 37 2.36 5.87 -22.83
N ALA A 38 2.28 4.56 -23.02
CA ALA A 38 2.02 3.63 -21.93
C ALA A 38 2.95 3.93 -20.75
N LEU A 39 2.38 4.04 -19.57
CA LEU A 39 3.14 4.28 -18.35
C LEU A 39 4.14 3.15 -18.14
N PRO A 40 5.39 3.45 -17.76
CA PRO A 40 6.32 2.41 -17.36
C PRO A 40 5.81 1.69 -16.13
N TRP A 41 6.16 0.42 -16.01
CA TRP A 41 5.78 -0.40 -14.87
C TRP A 41 7.00 -0.76 -14.04
N TYR A 42 6.76 -0.98 -12.78
CA TYR A 42 7.78 -1.37 -11.81
C TYR A 42 7.30 -2.52 -10.95
N GLN A 43 8.21 -3.42 -10.63
CA GLN A 43 8.04 -4.34 -9.52
C GLN A 43 8.69 -3.73 -8.29
N VAL A 44 7.92 -3.68 -7.20
CA VAL A 44 8.40 -3.33 -5.86
C VAL A 44 8.55 -4.62 -5.09
N SER A 45 9.69 -4.81 -4.44
CA SER A 45 9.94 -5.91 -3.51
C SER A 45 10.46 -5.35 -2.22
N LEU A 46 9.88 -5.74 -1.10
CA LEU A 46 10.29 -5.29 0.22
C LEU A 46 10.26 -6.42 1.25
N VAL A 47 11.07 -6.26 2.29
CA VAL A 47 11.01 -7.07 3.51
C VAL A 47 11.10 -6.12 4.69
N VAL A 48 10.22 -6.30 5.67
CA VAL A 48 10.29 -5.65 6.97
C VAL A 48 10.74 -6.66 7.99
N PHE A 49 11.73 -6.30 8.80
CA PHE A 49 12.31 -7.19 9.79
C PHE A 49 12.61 -6.45 11.09
N LYS A 50 12.42 -7.14 12.19
CA LYS A 50 12.66 -6.67 13.55
C LYS A 50 14.08 -7.01 13.98
N HIS A 51 14.72 -6.14 14.74
CA HIS A 51 15.99 -6.37 15.37
C HIS A 51 15.80 -7.11 16.69
N ARG A 52 16.30 -8.34 16.81
CA ARG A 52 16.16 -9.15 18.03
C ARG A 52 16.97 -8.63 19.22
N ASN A 53 18.09 -8.02 18.92
CA ASN A 53 19.04 -7.50 19.91
C ASN A 53 19.20 -5.99 19.74
N SER A 54 18.11 -5.26 19.58
CA SER A 54 18.20 -3.81 19.53
C SER A 54 18.78 -3.31 20.85
N PRO A 55 19.91 -2.61 20.86
CA PRO A 55 20.36 -1.95 22.07
C PRO A 55 19.30 -0.92 22.45
N MET A 56 18.51 -1.24 23.44
CA MET A 56 17.58 -0.31 24.05
C MET A 56 18.39 0.74 24.83
N GLY A 57 19.18 1.55 24.13
CA GLY A 57 19.99 2.58 24.73
C GLY A 57 19.14 3.57 25.55
N ASN A 58 19.73 4.69 25.93
CA ASN A 58 19.04 5.78 26.62
C ASN A 58 18.04 6.54 25.71
N GLU A 59 17.50 5.87 24.68
CA GLU A 59 16.53 6.49 23.80
C GLU A 59 15.18 6.61 24.50
N THR A 60 14.68 7.83 24.54
CA THR A 60 13.34 8.11 25.08
C THR A 60 12.35 8.11 23.93
N TRP A 61 11.42 7.19 23.96
CA TRP A 61 10.34 7.10 22.98
C TRP A 61 9.15 7.93 23.44
N PRO A 62 8.43 8.59 22.51
CA PRO A 62 7.17 9.24 22.85
C PRO A 62 6.17 8.20 23.39
N ALA A 63 5.34 8.62 24.32
CA ALA A 63 4.28 7.76 24.83
C ALA A 63 3.31 7.40 23.68
N PRO A 64 2.89 6.13 23.55
CA PRO A 64 2.04 5.69 22.45
C PRO A 64 0.78 6.53 22.26
N GLU A 65 0.19 7.01 23.36
CA GLU A 65 -1.02 7.82 23.36
C GLU A 65 -0.81 9.22 22.75
N THR A 66 0.44 9.67 22.61
CA THR A 66 0.78 10.97 22.02
C THR A 66 1.01 10.90 20.52
N LEU A 67 1.03 9.69 19.96
CA LEU A 67 1.27 9.46 18.54
C LEU A 67 -0.06 9.51 17.77
N GLU A 68 -0.12 10.37 16.75
CA GLU A 68 -1.24 10.43 15.82
C GLU A 68 -1.04 9.40 14.71
N LEU A 69 -1.30 8.14 15.02
CA LEU A 69 -1.17 7.04 14.06
C LEU A 69 -2.48 6.88 13.28
N SER A 70 -2.40 7.01 11.96
CA SER A 70 -3.58 6.85 11.12
C SER A 70 -3.19 6.35 9.74
N PHE A 71 -4.04 5.52 9.16
CA PHE A 71 -3.86 5.10 7.78
C PHE A 71 -4.22 6.23 6.81
N PRO A 72 -3.42 6.44 5.75
CA PRO A 72 -3.75 7.41 4.73
C PRO A 72 -5.03 7.03 3.97
N PRO A 73 -5.78 8.02 3.47
CA PRO A 73 -6.96 7.75 2.67
C PRO A 73 -6.61 6.98 1.38
N GLY A 74 -7.47 6.06 0.99
CA GLY A 74 -7.28 5.26 -0.22
C GLY A 74 -6.20 4.19 -0.09
N ILE A 75 -5.85 3.79 1.14
CA ILE A 75 -4.95 2.67 1.38
C ILE A 75 -5.51 1.39 0.76
N LEU A 76 -4.64 0.63 0.12
CA LEU A 76 -4.97 -0.60 -0.57
C LEU A 76 -4.24 -1.78 0.06
N GLU A 77 -4.97 -2.84 0.33
CA GLU A 77 -4.41 -4.14 0.68
C GLU A 77 -4.03 -4.90 -0.60
N LEU A 78 -2.85 -5.53 -0.61
CA LEU A 78 -2.42 -6.34 -1.74
C LEU A 78 -3.29 -7.59 -1.85
N GLU A 79 -3.93 -7.77 -2.99
CA GLU A 79 -4.64 -9.01 -3.26
C GLU A 79 -3.67 -10.21 -3.23
N PRO A 80 -4.03 -11.30 -2.55
CA PRO A 80 -3.20 -12.50 -2.55
C PRO A 80 -3.06 -13.04 -3.98
N ALA A 81 -1.90 -13.62 -4.27
CA ALA A 81 -1.66 -14.27 -5.54
C ALA A 81 -2.69 -15.41 -5.73
N SER A 82 -3.68 -15.20 -6.59
CA SER A 82 -4.69 -16.22 -6.86
C SER A 82 -4.07 -17.42 -7.56
N GLU A 83 -4.37 -18.63 -7.08
CA GLU A 83 -4.01 -19.87 -7.79
C GLU A 83 -4.63 -19.95 -9.20
N ALA A 84 -5.76 -19.27 -9.42
CA ALA A 84 -6.41 -19.18 -10.71
C ALA A 84 -5.63 -18.36 -11.75
N ALA A 85 -4.72 -17.50 -11.34
CA ALA A 85 -3.85 -16.75 -12.27
C ALA A 85 -2.79 -17.63 -12.95
N LYS A 86 -2.60 -18.86 -12.49
CA LYS A 86 -1.69 -19.84 -13.11
C LYS A 86 -2.27 -20.47 -14.37
N SER A 87 -3.56 -20.33 -14.64
CA SER A 87 -4.23 -21.05 -15.74
C SER A 87 -4.54 -20.21 -16.98
N ASN A 88 -4.40 -18.88 -16.93
CA ASN A 88 -4.57 -18.00 -18.09
C ASN A 88 -3.55 -16.87 -18.07
N PRO A 89 -2.43 -17.00 -18.77
CA PRO A 89 -1.42 -15.95 -18.86
C PRO A 89 -1.80 -14.81 -19.81
N THR A 90 -2.93 -14.91 -20.46
CA THR A 90 -3.43 -13.86 -21.34
C THR A 90 -4.17 -12.90 -20.46
N GLU A 91 -3.58 -11.74 -20.23
CA GLU A 91 -4.35 -10.60 -19.89
C GLU A 91 -4.02 -9.89 -18.64
N GLU A 92 -4.21 -8.69 -18.83
CA GLU A 92 -4.38 -7.63 -17.90
C GLU A 92 -3.19 -7.45 -16.96
N LYS A 93 -2.48 -6.38 -17.24
CA LYS A 93 -1.52 -5.75 -16.34
C LYS A 93 -2.18 -5.58 -14.98
N VAL A 94 -2.20 -6.62 -14.18
CA VAL A 94 -2.84 -6.58 -12.85
C VAL A 94 -1.90 -5.85 -11.91
N ALA A 95 -2.24 -4.58 -11.66
CA ALA A 95 -1.54 -3.78 -10.67
C ALA A 95 -1.92 -4.23 -9.25
N PHE A 96 -1.00 -4.03 -8.30
CA PHE A 96 -1.23 -4.20 -6.86
C PHE A 96 -1.67 -5.59 -6.41
N ARG A 97 -1.25 -6.61 -7.15
CA ARG A 97 -1.41 -8.01 -6.75
C ARG A 97 -0.08 -8.54 -6.20
N SER A 98 -0.16 -9.31 -5.14
CA SER A 98 1.01 -9.97 -4.55
C SER A 98 1.67 -10.91 -5.56
N THR A 99 3.00 -10.78 -5.72
CA THR A 99 3.82 -11.60 -6.62
C THR A 99 5.08 -12.09 -5.92
N GLN A 100 5.86 -12.93 -6.59
CA GLN A 100 7.19 -13.26 -6.11
C GLN A 100 8.23 -12.23 -6.58
N PRO A 101 9.25 -11.92 -5.76
CA PRO A 101 10.33 -11.04 -6.18
C PRO A 101 11.10 -11.65 -7.35
N LEU A 102 11.21 -10.91 -8.45
CA LEU A 102 11.92 -11.34 -9.66
C LEU A 102 13.44 -11.14 -9.54
N ASP A 103 13.85 -10.12 -8.80
CA ASP A 103 15.25 -9.74 -8.68
C ASP A 103 16.05 -10.69 -7.80
N GLU A 104 17.18 -11.18 -8.33
CA GLU A 104 18.02 -12.16 -7.63
C GLU A 104 18.80 -11.56 -6.47
N GLU A 105 19.29 -10.32 -6.58
CA GLU A 105 20.00 -9.64 -5.49
C GLU A 105 19.08 -9.45 -4.30
N PHE A 106 17.83 -9.05 -4.53
CA PHE A 106 16.83 -8.95 -3.46
C PHE A 106 16.58 -10.31 -2.79
N ARG A 107 16.44 -11.39 -3.59
CA ARG A 107 16.25 -12.74 -3.05
C ARG A 107 17.42 -13.21 -2.21
N GLN A 108 18.65 -12.87 -2.61
CA GLN A 108 19.87 -13.20 -1.84
C GLN A 108 19.92 -12.42 -0.54
N ALA A 109 19.59 -11.11 -0.56
CA ALA A 109 19.49 -10.28 0.63
C ALA A 109 18.43 -10.80 1.61
N LEU A 110 17.26 -11.17 1.11
CA LEU A 110 16.20 -11.78 1.90
C LEU A 110 16.64 -13.09 2.56
N ARG A 111 17.36 -13.96 1.84
CA ARG A 111 17.94 -15.18 2.41
C ARG A 111 18.95 -14.87 3.52
N SER A 112 19.78 -13.85 3.33
CA SER A 112 20.77 -13.44 4.33
C SER A 112 20.09 -12.95 5.62
N ILE A 113 19.05 -12.15 5.52
CA ILE A 113 18.25 -11.71 6.66
C ILE A 113 17.61 -12.91 7.35
N LYS A 114 17.00 -13.83 6.60
CA LYS A 114 16.33 -15.03 7.13
C LYS A 114 17.28 -15.97 7.89
N LEU A 115 18.52 -16.06 7.46
CA LEU A 115 19.54 -16.91 8.09
C LEU A 115 20.23 -16.24 9.28
N SER A 116 20.06 -14.94 9.46
CA SER A 116 20.66 -14.19 10.56
C SER A 116 19.89 -14.44 11.86
N SER A 117 20.61 -14.71 12.93
CA SER A 117 20.04 -14.80 14.29
C SER A 117 19.64 -13.44 14.88
N ASN A 118 20.11 -12.35 14.29
CA ASN A 118 19.90 -10.97 14.79
C ASN A 118 18.58 -10.36 14.31
N TYR A 119 17.99 -10.95 13.27
CA TYR A 119 16.81 -10.42 12.63
C TYR A 119 15.64 -11.40 12.68
N GLU A 120 14.46 -10.84 12.68
CA GLU A 120 13.20 -11.58 12.57
C GLU A 120 12.36 -10.95 11.46
N ILE A 121 12.07 -11.73 10.41
CA ILE A 121 11.25 -11.25 9.30
C ILE A 121 9.81 -11.14 9.79
N MET A 122 9.25 -9.95 9.72
CA MET A 122 7.85 -9.70 10.03
C MET A 122 6.97 -9.91 8.80
N THR A 123 7.35 -9.32 7.66
CA THR A 123 6.63 -9.52 6.40
C THR A 123 7.54 -9.37 5.19
N THR A 124 7.14 -9.99 4.10
CA THR A 124 7.73 -9.83 2.77
C THR A 124 6.62 -9.57 1.78
N ALA A 125 6.71 -8.49 1.04
CA ALA A 125 5.74 -8.13 0.02
C ALA A 125 6.42 -7.84 -1.31
N SER A 126 5.77 -8.23 -2.40
CA SER A 126 6.19 -7.90 -3.76
C SER A 126 4.97 -7.71 -4.62
N TRP A 127 4.96 -6.66 -5.45
CA TRP A 127 3.85 -6.38 -6.35
C TRP A 127 4.32 -5.60 -7.57
N ASN A 128 3.49 -5.59 -8.61
CA ASN A 128 3.72 -4.81 -9.82
C ASN A 128 2.78 -3.60 -9.84
N GLN A 129 3.26 -2.44 -10.24
CA GLN A 129 2.45 -1.25 -10.37
C GLN A 129 2.90 -0.36 -11.53
N PRO A 130 1.99 0.41 -12.14
CA PRO A 130 2.35 1.48 -13.06
C PRO A 130 3.07 2.62 -12.34
N ALA A 131 3.80 3.42 -13.10
CA ALA A 131 4.39 4.66 -12.61
C ALA A 131 3.29 5.70 -12.33
N LEU A 132 2.93 5.87 -11.07
CA LEU A 132 1.94 6.82 -10.62
C LEU A 132 2.62 8.05 -10.00
N ASP A 133 2.14 9.24 -10.32
CA ASP A 133 2.62 10.48 -9.73
C ASP A 133 2.08 10.68 -8.29
N GLY A 134 2.52 11.76 -7.64
CA GLY A 134 2.17 11.99 -6.23
C GLY A 134 0.67 12.15 -5.94
N ASN A 135 -0.14 12.50 -6.94
CA ASN A 135 -1.60 12.67 -6.78
C ASN A 135 -2.35 11.33 -6.99
N GLN A 136 -1.74 10.44 -7.76
CA GLN A 136 -2.32 9.15 -8.14
C GLN A 136 -1.71 7.98 -7.38
N ALA A 137 -0.60 8.21 -6.68
CA ALA A 137 0.11 7.17 -5.95
C ALA A 137 -0.77 6.56 -4.85
N ILE A 138 -0.81 5.24 -4.83
CA ILE A 138 -1.66 4.47 -3.93
C ILE A 138 -0.81 3.95 -2.76
N PRO A 139 -1.17 4.25 -1.52
CA PRO A 139 -0.52 3.66 -0.35
C PRO A 139 -0.92 2.20 -0.20
N ILE A 140 0.06 1.34 0.02
CA ILE A 140 -0.12 -0.10 0.22
C ILE A 140 -0.09 -0.40 1.70
N LEU A 141 -1.11 -1.10 2.18
CA LEU A 141 -1.23 -1.53 3.57
C LEU A 141 -0.15 -2.56 3.91
N ILE A 142 0.50 -2.35 5.03
CA ILE A 142 1.45 -3.28 5.63
C ILE A 142 0.97 -3.59 7.04
N GLN A 143 0.63 -4.85 7.28
CA GLN A 143 0.28 -5.37 8.59
C GLN A 143 0.99 -6.70 8.80
N ALA A 144 1.60 -6.89 9.97
CA ALA A 144 2.34 -8.11 10.27
C ALA A 144 2.63 -8.29 11.77
N GLY A 145 3.11 -9.47 12.12
CA GLY A 145 3.37 -9.86 13.50
C GLY A 145 2.12 -10.43 14.16
N ASN A 146 2.09 -10.39 15.49
CA ASN A 146 0.95 -10.87 16.26
C ASN A 146 -0.19 -9.84 16.23
N GLU A 147 -1.41 -10.34 16.27
CA GLU A 147 -2.62 -9.52 16.37
C GLU A 147 -3.07 -9.40 17.82
N TYR A 148 -3.42 -8.19 18.24
CA TYR A 148 -3.84 -7.82 19.58
C TYR A 148 -5.15 -7.02 19.52
N ALA A 149 -6.28 -7.70 19.61
CA ALA A 149 -7.62 -7.10 19.58
C ALA A 149 -7.87 -6.21 18.33
N GLY A 150 -7.42 -6.67 17.15
CA GLY A 150 -7.58 -5.97 15.89
C GLY A 150 -6.41 -5.06 15.49
N TYR A 151 -5.38 -4.95 16.33
CA TYR A 151 -4.14 -4.24 16.03
C TYR A 151 -3.00 -5.23 15.80
N TYR A 152 -2.13 -4.94 14.85
CA TYR A 152 -0.94 -5.75 14.59
C TYR A 152 0.31 -5.14 15.23
N GLU A 153 1.33 -5.97 15.49
CA GLU A 153 2.63 -5.46 15.97
C GLU A 153 3.21 -4.44 15.00
N LEU A 154 3.18 -4.73 13.70
CA LEU A 154 3.62 -3.84 12.63
C LEU A 154 2.41 -3.42 11.82
N GLU A 155 2.21 -2.12 11.70
CA GLU A 155 1.17 -1.52 10.87
C GLU A 155 1.69 -0.31 10.11
N GLY A 156 0.94 0.10 9.11
CA GLY A 156 1.20 1.32 8.37
C GLY A 156 1.08 1.16 6.87
N SER A 157 1.78 2.01 6.13
CA SER A 157 1.72 2.03 4.67
C SER A 157 3.06 2.28 4.01
N ILE A 158 3.17 1.82 2.77
CA ILE A 158 4.28 2.12 1.88
C ILE A 158 3.72 2.61 0.55
N THR A 159 4.25 3.75 0.07
CA THR A 159 3.79 4.37 -1.17
C THR A 159 4.98 4.60 -2.10
N LEU A 160 4.92 4.07 -3.33
CA LEU A 160 5.86 4.39 -4.39
C LEU A 160 5.29 5.50 -5.26
N VAL A 161 5.98 6.64 -5.28
CA VAL A 161 5.67 7.79 -6.13
C VAL A 161 6.69 7.85 -7.26
N VAL A 162 6.22 7.95 -8.50
CA VAL A 162 7.07 8.05 -9.69
C VAL A 162 6.79 9.37 -10.38
N SER A 163 7.76 10.27 -10.31
CA SER A 163 7.73 11.53 -11.04
C SER A 163 8.98 11.62 -11.94
N ARG A 164 9.81 12.62 -11.77
CA ARG A 164 11.15 12.66 -12.38
C ARG A 164 12.08 11.59 -11.79
N TYR A 165 11.84 11.20 -10.53
CA TYR A 165 12.58 10.20 -9.77
C TYR A 165 11.59 9.29 -9.04
N LEU A 166 12.07 8.12 -8.66
CA LEU A 166 11.36 7.24 -7.75
C LEU A 166 11.48 7.78 -6.32
N HIS A 167 10.38 7.88 -5.61
CA HIS A 167 10.32 8.23 -4.20
C HIS A 167 9.52 7.15 -3.46
N LEU A 168 10.15 6.56 -2.48
CA LEU A 168 9.47 5.68 -1.54
C LEU A 168 9.10 6.47 -0.30
N LYS A 169 7.84 6.44 0.05
CA LYS A 169 7.33 6.97 1.32
C LYS A 169 6.97 5.80 2.20
N THR A 170 7.50 5.79 3.40
CA THR A 170 7.16 4.83 4.45
C THR A 170 6.46 5.57 5.56
N ASP A 171 5.39 5.01 6.05
CA ASP A 171 4.68 5.43 7.25
C ASP A 171 4.30 4.16 7.99
N LEU A 172 5.29 3.62 8.71
CA LEU A 172 5.21 2.34 9.41
C LEU A 172 5.42 2.56 10.89
N TRP A 173 4.71 1.81 11.71
CA TRP A 173 4.92 1.78 13.15
C TRP A 173 4.94 0.35 13.67
N LEU A 174 5.88 0.11 14.60
CA LEU A 174 6.03 -1.13 15.32
C LEU A 174 5.64 -0.89 16.77
N SER A 175 4.62 -1.61 17.24
CA SER A 175 4.09 -1.49 18.59
C SER A 175 4.36 -2.75 19.40
N GLU A 176 4.75 -2.56 20.66
CA GLU A 176 4.84 -3.63 21.67
C GLU A 176 3.61 -3.58 22.55
N TYR A 177 2.91 -4.71 22.68
CA TYR A 177 1.70 -4.82 23.47
C TYR A 177 1.92 -5.68 24.70
N ILE A 178 1.30 -5.28 25.82
CA ILE A 178 1.15 -6.10 27.01
C ILE A 178 -0.31 -6.44 27.23
N GLN A 179 -0.53 -7.63 27.73
CA GLN A 179 -1.86 -8.09 28.13
C GLN A 179 -2.14 -7.61 29.55
N LYS A 180 -3.23 -6.85 29.73
CA LYS A 180 -3.80 -6.51 31.03
C LYS A 180 -5.06 -7.30 31.26
N VAL A 181 -5.11 -7.99 32.39
CA VAL A 181 -6.31 -8.71 32.83
C VAL A 181 -6.94 -7.87 33.93
N GLU A 182 -8.08 -7.31 33.66
CA GLU A 182 -8.88 -6.57 34.65
C GLU A 182 -10.03 -7.44 35.14
N MET A 183 -10.16 -7.56 36.44
CA MET A 183 -11.36 -8.14 37.04
C MET A 183 -12.43 -7.06 37.08
N VAL A 184 -13.53 -7.30 36.38
CA VAL A 184 -14.68 -6.39 36.45
C VAL A 184 -15.48 -6.77 37.66
N ALA A 185 -15.50 -5.88 38.68
CA ALA A 185 -16.41 -6.04 39.80
C ALA A 185 -17.86 -6.00 39.28
N PRO A 186 -18.71 -6.93 39.71
CA PRO A 186 -20.11 -6.93 39.32
C PRO A 186 -20.76 -5.57 39.63
N TRP A 187 -21.67 -5.11 38.79
CA TRP A 187 -22.32 -3.80 38.90
C TRP A 187 -23.03 -3.59 40.25
N TRP A 188 -23.35 -4.64 41.00
CA TRP A 188 -23.93 -4.56 42.33
C TRP A 188 -22.92 -4.31 43.43
N GLU A 189 -21.61 -4.50 43.24
CA GLU A 189 -20.57 -4.16 44.21
C GLU A 189 -20.27 -2.66 44.25
N THR A 190 -20.55 -1.94 43.20
CA THR A 190 -20.31 -0.50 43.10
C THR A 190 -21.38 0.34 43.85
N SER A 191 -22.42 -0.28 44.37
CA SER A 191 -23.56 0.43 44.99
C SER A 191 -23.52 0.53 46.51
N SER A 192 -22.50 0.03 47.21
CA SER A 192 -22.53 0.00 48.67
C SER A 192 -21.63 1.04 49.35
N THR A 193 -21.70 2.32 48.89
CA THR A 193 -21.36 3.44 49.76
C THR A 193 -22.65 4.11 50.23
N VAL A 194 -23.46 3.39 50.95
CA VAL A 194 -24.49 4.03 51.79
C VAL A 194 -23.83 4.36 53.13
N THR A 195 -23.26 5.56 53.19
CA THR A 195 -22.95 6.23 54.47
C THR A 195 -24.29 6.69 55.05
N GLY A 196 -24.93 5.84 55.80
CA GLY A 196 -26.16 6.18 56.52
C GLY A 196 -26.07 5.68 57.93
N GLY A 197 -25.57 6.52 58.84
CA GLY A 197 -25.79 6.35 60.27
C GLY A 197 -27.27 6.44 60.55
N GLY A 198 -27.81 5.45 61.26
CA GLY A 198 -29.19 5.46 61.74
C GLY A 198 -29.47 4.17 62.47
N ASP A 199 -29.36 4.23 63.82
CA ASP A 199 -30.00 3.29 64.71
C ASP A 199 -31.40 2.97 64.26
N LEU A 200 -31.74 1.67 64.23
CA LEU A 200 -33.05 1.23 64.73
C LEU A 200 -33.20 -0.28 64.50
N ASP A 201 -33.36 -1.00 65.59
CA ASP A 201 -34.14 -2.21 65.83
C ASP A 201 -34.55 -2.94 64.54
N SER A 202 -33.84 -3.99 64.17
CA SER A 202 -34.09 -4.71 62.92
C SER A 202 -34.38 -6.18 63.16
N PRO A 203 -35.40 -6.68 62.46
CA PRO A 203 -35.62 -8.13 62.41
C PRO A 203 -34.50 -8.78 61.60
N SER A 204 -34.13 -9.97 62.07
CA SER A 204 -33.09 -10.83 61.51
C SER A 204 -33.20 -10.95 60.00
N TYR A 205 -32.30 -10.32 59.29
CA TYR A 205 -32.06 -10.63 57.87
C TYR A 205 -31.28 -11.95 57.84
N GLN A 206 -31.86 -12.94 57.15
CA GLN A 206 -31.11 -14.10 56.74
C GLN A 206 -29.96 -13.62 55.83
N GLU A 207 -28.76 -13.87 56.30
CA GLU A 207 -27.56 -13.68 55.52
C GLU A 207 -27.66 -14.60 54.28
N VAL A 208 -28.02 -14.02 53.13
CA VAL A 208 -27.97 -14.73 51.87
C VAL A 208 -26.50 -14.80 51.50
N ASP A 209 -25.94 -15.98 51.67
CA ASP A 209 -24.58 -16.26 51.24
C ASP A 209 -24.47 -16.19 49.72
N PHE A 210 -24.09 -15.02 49.20
CA PHE A 210 -23.78 -14.78 47.80
C PHE A 210 -22.36 -15.23 47.43
N SER A 211 -21.66 -15.94 48.32
CA SER A 211 -20.23 -16.23 48.18
C SER A 211 -19.87 -17.29 47.13
N SER A 212 -20.83 -17.91 46.46
CA SER A 212 -20.49 -19.09 45.66
C SER A 212 -20.60 -18.98 44.15
N ASN A 213 -21.05 -17.84 43.57
CA ASN A 213 -21.10 -17.71 42.11
C ASN A 213 -20.97 -16.28 41.59
N ALA A 214 -20.12 -15.46 42.20
CA ALA A 214 -19.71 -14.24 41.56
C ALA A 214 -18.86 -14.61 40.35
N TYR A 215 -19.46 -14.60 39.17
CA TYR A 215 -18.72 -14.66 37.92
C TYR A 215 -17.84 -13.40 37.88
N ASN A 216 -16.60 -13.53 38.30
CA ASN A 216 -15.58 -12.51 38.03
C ASN A 216 -15.35 -12.55 36.53
N GLU A 217 -16.07 -11.73 35.79
CA GLU A 217 -15.75 -11.49 34.38
C GLU A 217 -14.36 -10.88 34.32
N THR A 218 -13.43 -11.59 33.76
CA THR A 218 -12.11 -11.05 33.45
C THR A 218 -12.14 -10.50 32.04
N ILE A 219 -11.90 -9.21 31.91
CA ILE A 219 -11.71 -8.57 30.60
C ILE A 219 -10.22 -8.52 30.31
N THR A 220 -9.84 -9.14 29.22
CA THR A 220 -8.48 -9.04 28.68
C THR A 220 -8.39 -7.81 27.80
N ARG A 221 -7.51 -6.89 28.14
CA ARG A 221 -7.17 -5.71 27.32
C ARG A 221 -5.71 -5.78 26.91
N TYR A 222 -5.43 -5.28 25.71
CA TYR A 222 -4.07 -5.09 25.24
C TYR A 222 -3.76 -3.60 25.26
N GLU A 223 -2.60 -3.25 25.80
CA GLU A 223 -2.13 -1.87 25.88
C GLU A 223 -0.77 -1.78 25.21
N SER A 224 -0.62 -0.82 24.30
CA SER A 224 0.68 -0.53 23.69
C SER A 224 1.58 0.16 24.73
N VAL A 225 2.72 -0.44 25.03
CA VAL A 225 3.71 0.13 25.97
C VAL A 225 4.81 0.89 25.25
N ARG A 226 4.97 0.63 23.97
CA ARG A 226 5.95 1.30 23.13
C ARG A 226 5.49 1.24 21.68
N THR A 227 5.65 2.36 20.98
CA THR A 227 5.46 2.43 19.53
C THR A 227 6.62 3.19 18.91
N VAL A 228 7.20 2.60 17.88
CA VAL A 228 8.34 3.15 17.16
C VAL A 228 7.93 3.39 15.72
N VAL A 229 8.10 4.62 15.25
CA VAL A 229 7.62 5.06 13.93
C VAL A 229 8.79 5.21 12.96
N LEU A 230 8.61 4.70 11.74
CA LEU A 230 9.47 4.94 10.59
C LEU A 230 8.66 5.70 9.53
N ASN A 231 8.70 7.02 9.63
CA ASN A 231 8.08 7.93 8.66
C ASN A 231 9.17 8.63 7.87
N GLU A 232 9.43 8.15 6.67
CA GLU A 232 10.51 8.64 5.81
C GLU A 232 10.06 8.73 4.35
N SER A 233 10.56 9.75 3.64
CA SER A 233 10.44 9.86 2.19
C SER A 233 11.83 9.84 1.58
N ARG A 234 12.16 8.77 0.88
CA ARG A 234 13.48 8.55 0.29
C ARG A 234 13.44 8.51 -1.23
N ARG A 235 14.31 9.31 -1.86
CA ARG A 235 14.58 9.19 -3.29
C ARG A 235 15.35 7.90 -3.56
N MET A 236 14.85 7.11 -4.52
CA MET A 236 15.44 5.84 -4.90
C MET A 236 15.96 5.86 -6.34
N ARG A 237 16.89 4.96 -6.63
CA ARG A 237 17.27 4.58 -7.98
C ARG A 237 16.70 3.21 -8.30
N SER A 238 16.18 3.08 -9.52
CA SER A 238 15.70 1.79 -10.00
C SER A 238 16.86 0.79 -10.11
N GLY A 239 16.62 -0.44 -9.68
CA GLY A 239 17.61 -1.51 -9.69
C GLY A 239 18.58 -1.51 -8.52
N GLU A 240 18.58 -0.51 -7.64
CA GLU A 240 19.41 -0.46 -6.44
C GLU A 240 18.63 -0.95 -5.21
N LEU A 241 19.32 -1.65 -4.32
CA LEU A 241 18.80 -2.09 -3.03
C LEU A 241 18.90 -0.94 -2.03
N HIS A 242 17.79 -0.59 -1.40
CA HIS A 242 17.73 0.48 -0.41
C HIS A 242 17.35 -0.07 0.96
N TYR A 243 18.01 0.46 1.98
CA TYR A 243 17.75 0.13 3.37
C TYR A 243 17.28 1.37 4.14
N LEU A 244 16.14 1.27 4.80
CA LEU A 244 15.61 2.26 5.72
C LEU A 244 15.70 1.64 7.11
N ASP A 245 16.33 2.35 8.02
CA ASP A 245 16.65 1.85 9.35
C ASP A 245 15.96 2.62 10.45
N ASN A 246 15.55 1.87 11.45
CA ASN A 246 15.05 2.35 12.72
C ASN A 246 15.64 1.44 13.81
N PRO A 247 15.91 1.91 15.03
CA PRO A 247 16.52 1.09 16.08
C PRO A 247 15.83 -0.24 16.36
N MET A 248 14.51 -0.35 16.16
CA MET A 248 13.74 -1.55 16.46
C MET A 248 13.50 -2.43 15.23
N PHE A 249 13.43 -1.86 14.03
CA PHE A 249 13.15 -2.58 12.81
C PHE A 249 13.74 -1.91 11.58
N GLY A 250 13.89 -2.65 10.51
CA GLY A 250 14.39 -2.15 9.24
C GLY A 250 13.51 -2.57 8.07
N VAL A 251 13.56 -1.79 7.00
CA VAL A 251 12.93 -2.07 5.72
C VAL A 251 13.99 -2.16 4.64
N LEU A 252 14.09 -3.30 3.99
CA LEU A 252 14.88 -3.47 2.79
C LEU A 252 13.97 -3.47 1.60
N VAL A 253 14.25 -2.64 0.60
CA VAL A 253 13.38 -2.47 -0.57
C VAL A 253 14.17 -2.36 -1.85
N LYS A 254 13.65 -2.93 -2.92
CA LYS A 254 14.18 -2.81 -4.27
C LYS A 254 13.04 -2.57 -5.25
N VAL A 255 13.24 -1.62 -6.17
CA VAL A 255 12.29 -1.30 -7.23
C VAL A 255 12.97 -1.53 -8.56
N VAL A 256 12.44 -2.44 -9.37
CA VAL A 256 13.01 -2.78 -10.69
C VAL A 256 11.99 -2.48 -11.79
N PRO A 257 12.43 -2.10 -12.99
CA PRO A 257 11.53 -1.99 -14.14
C PRO A 257 10.86 -3.33 -14.40
N TYR A 258 9.58 -3.30 -14.73
CA TYR A 258 8.79 -4.47 -15.04
C TYR A 258 8.15 -4.31 -16.41
N SER A 259 8.26 -5.35 -17.26
CA SER A 259 7.56 -5.40 -18.52
C SER A 259 6.60 -6.59 -18.50
N PRO A 260 5.29 -6.36 -18.56
CA PRO A 260 4.32 -7.46 -18.57
C PRO A 260 4.48 -8.41 -19.75
N GLU A 261 5.14 -7.96 -20.83
CA GLU A 261 5.31 -8.74 -22.08
C GLU A 261 6.47 -9.74 -22.02
N THR A 262 7.39 -9.60 -21.05
CA THR A 262 8.59 -10.44 -20.99
C THR A 262 8.37 -11.81 -20.33
N MET A 263 7.24 -12.04 -19.70
CA MET A 263 6.94 -13.36 -19.10
C MET A 263 6.52 -14.42 -20.12
N ASP A 264 6.00 -14.01 -21.28
CA ASP A 264 5.55 -14.95 -22.33
C ASP A 264 6.72 -15.52 -23.15
N SER A 265 7.89 -14.85 -23.12
CA SER A 265 9.09 -15.28 -23.87
C SER A 265 10.05 -16.15 -23.05
N ALA A 266 9.79 -16.39 -21.76
CA ALA A 266 10.62 -17.19 -20.87
C ALA A 266 10.20 -18.67 -20.78
N LEU A 267 9.18 -19.10 -21.54
CA LEU A 267 8.94 -20.52 -21.75
C LEU A 267 10.02 -21.03 -22.70
N PRO A 268 10.86 -21.99 -22.27
CA PRO A 268 11.83 -22.56 -23.19
C PRO A 268 11.07 -23.21 -24.35
N ASP A 269 11.38 -22.78 -25.58
CA ASP A 269 10.97 -23.46 -26.80
C ASP A 269 11.20 -24.96 -26.59
N SER A 270 10.12 -25.71 -26.56
CA SER A 270 10.19 -27.15 -26.49
C SER A 270 10.84 -27.66 -27.79
N PRO A 271 12.02 -28.28 -27.76
CA PRO A 271 12.59 -28.92 -28.94
C PRO A 271 11.94 -30.29 -29.12
N LEU A 272 10.75 -30.32 -29.68
CA LEU A 272 10.15 -31.57 -30.18
C LEU A 272 9.55 -31.35 -31.55
N LYS A 273 10.43 -31.12 -32.52
CA LYS A 273 10.16 -31.43 -33.93
C LYS A 273 11.44 -31.96 -34.53
N ASP A 274 11.68 -33.26 -34.37
CA ASP A 274 12.39 -34.12 -35.31
C ASP A 274 12.43 -35.53 -34.69
N ALA A 275 11.26 -36.18 -34.69
CA ALA A 275 11.21 -37.64 -34.61
C ALA A 275 10.87 -38.14 -36.01
N SER A 276 11.88 -38.38 -36.81
CA SER A 276 11.79 -39.16 -38.05
C SER A 276 11.32 -40.58 -37.71
N PRO A 277 10.43 -41.20 -38.51
CA PRO A 277 9.93 -42.53 -38.23
C PRO A 277 11.04 -43.55 -38.41
N ILE A 278 11.30 -44.35 -37.42
CA ILE A 278 12.17 -45.52 -37.46
C ILE A 278 11.47 -46.57 -38.32
N SER A 279 12.04 -46.84 -39.48
CA SER A 279 11.67 -47.97 -40.35
C SER A 279 12.15 -49.26 -39.72
N LEU A 280 11.23 -50.12 -39.31
CA LEU A 280 11.50 -51.51 -38.94
C LEU A 280 11.68 -52.34 -40.22
N ARG A 281 12.83 -52.95 -40.35
CA ARG A 281 13.08 -54.11 -41.13
C ARG A 281 13.45 -55.27 -40.27
#